data_b1f70ad9bf7c813b1121b0ca36761597
#
_entry.id   b1f70ad9bf7c813b1121b0ca36761597
#
_cell.length_a   1.000
_cell.length_b   1.000
_cell.length_c   1.000
_cell.angle_alpha   90.00
_cell.angle_beta   90.00
_cell.angle_gamma   90.00
#
_symmetry.space_group_name_H-M   'P 1'
#
loop_
_entity.id
_entity.type
_entity.pdbx_description
1 polymer ?
#
loop_
_entity_poly.entity_id
_entity_poly.type
_entity_poly.pdbx_seq_one_letter_code
_entity_poly.pdbx_strand_id
1 'polypeptide(L)'
;NVFCVFVTTENFSSSFRLFNVLNTRGLPLSNSDLLKNSLFEYSETNKLNKIQVEENWQEIENLIGVRNFDKFLSLNKISEKKDRNRVTKQDYDSYLETLKSEFKGDAVAMSISLLNSAKNYVKIIENDFSDFDDKNLERRTKTLSNLSNDEWVPPLMAYLNKVSNGSQKIKKENFPKFVEILEAVYLQGWIRKQIKSQREGVSYTALALINNDKNFSEIINAIISHSDNE
;
A
#
# COMPACT_ATOMS: atom_id res chain seq x y z
N ASN A 1 -4.21 4.44 -42.00
CA ASN A 1 -5.04 3.23 -41.83
C ASN A 1 -4.65 2.59 -40.51
N VAL A 2 -5.63 2.37 -39.64
CA VAL A 2 -5.47 1.64 -38.37
C VAL A 2 -6.06 0.25 -38.59
N PHE A 3 -5.29 -0.78 -38.32
CA PHE A 3 -5.74 -2.16 -38.35
C PHE A 3 -5.92 -2.66 -36.93
N CYS A 4 -7.09 -3.21 -36.61
CA CYS A 4 -7.38 -3.86 -35.36
C CYS A 4 -7.50 -5.36 -35.59
N VAL A 5 -6.79 -6.14 -34.76
CA VAL A 5 -6.91 -7.61 -34.74
C VAL A 5 -7.68 -7.98 -33.47
N PHE A 6 -8.81 -8.65 -33.64
CA PHE A 6 -9.58 -9.23 -32.56
C PHE A 6 -9.20 -10.70 -32.39
N VAL A 7 -8.82 -11.07 -31.18
CA VAL A 7 -8.52 -12.45 -30.83
C VAL A 7 -9.45 -12.88 -29.72
N THR A 8 -10.19 -13.94 -29.93
CA THR A 8 -11.12 -14.53 -28.96
C THR A 8 -10.49 -15.81 -28.41
N THR A 9 -10.56 -16.01 -27.13
CA THR A 9 -10.05 -17.22 -26.46
C THR A 9 -11.17 -17.85 -25.61
N GLU A 10 -11.08 -19.17 -25.38
CA GLU A 10 -12.12 -19.92 -24.69
C GLU A 10 -12.13 -19.70 -23.17
N ASN A 11 -11.00 -19.26 -22.58
CA ASN A 11 -10.87 -19.01 -21.15
C ASN A 11 -9.87 -17.90 -20.85
N PHE A 12 -9.96 -17.35 -19.65
CA PHE A 12 -9.14 -16.23 -19.19
C PHE A 12 -7.63 -16.56 -19.19
N SER A 13 -7.24 -17.76 -18.75
CA SER A 13 -5.83 -18.17 -18.71
C SER A 13 -5.20 -18.17 -20.11
N SER A 14 -5.93 -18.60 -21.15
CA SER A 14 -5.49 -18.56 -22.54
C SER A 14 -5.43 -17.12 -23.07
N SER A 15 -6.40 -16.27 -22.70
CA SER A 15 -6.40 -14.84 -23.02
C SER A 15 -5.17 -14.16 -22.41
N PHE A 16 -4.88 -14.44 -21.16
CA PHE A 16 -3.77 -13.86 -20.42
C PHE A 16 -2.40 -14.28 -20.99
N ARG A 17 -2.23 -15.57 -21.30
CA ARG A 17 -1.00 -16.05 -21.97
C ARG A 17 -0.78 -15.38 -23.32
N LEU A 18 -1.82 -15.29 -24.14
CA LEU A 18 -1.74 -14.62 -25.43
C LEU A 18 -1.42 -13.13 -25.28
N PHE A 19 -2.07 -12.46 -24.34
CA PHE A 19 -1.85 -11.07 -24.04
C PHE A 19 -0.40 -10.80 -23.56
N ASN A 20 0.14 -11.65 -22.68
CA ASN A 20 1.54 -11.58 -22.27
C ASN A 20 2.52 -11.78 -23.43
N VAL A 21 2.25 -12.76 -24.32
CA VAL A 21 3.09 -13.02 -25.50
C VAL A 21 3.05 -11.85 -26.48
N LEU A 22 1.89 -11.23 -26.67
CA LEU A 22 1.76 -10.05 -27.54
C LEU A 22 2.47 -8.82 -26.93
N ASN A 23 2.40 -8.64 -25.62
CA ASN A 23 3.04 -7.53 -24.92
C ASN A 23 4.55 -7.66 -24.78
N THR A 24 5.14 -8.87 -24.84
CA THR A 24 6.61 -9.03 -24.88
C THR A 24 7.25 -8.38 -26.11
N ARG A 25 6.46 -8.03 -27.13
CA ARG A 25 6.89 -7.30 -28.32
C ARG A 25 6.49 -5.81 -28.34
N GLY A 26 5.82 -5.32 -27.26
CA GLY A 26 5.32 -3.95 -27.10
C GLY A 26 5.72 -3.32 -25.76
N LEU A 27 4.86 -2.46 -25.22
CA LEU A 27 5.02 -1.94 -23.86
C LEU A 27 4.73 -3.05 -22.84
N PRO A 28 5.62 -3.30 -21.86
CA PRO A 28 5.36 -4.30 -20.83
C PRO A 28 4.12 -3.93 -20.02
N LEU A 29 3.40 -4.94 -19.53
CA LEU A 29 2.31 -4.76 -18.58
C LEU A 29 2.78 -4.01 -17.34
N SER A 30 1.94 -3.10 -16.86
CA SER A 30 2.15 -2.47 -15.56
C SER A 30 1.93 -3.47 -14.43
N ASN A 31 2.48 -3.17 -13.25
CA ASN A 31 2.23 -3.97 -12.06
C ASN A 31 0.73 -4.00 -11.70
N SER A 32 0.01 -2.93 -11.98
CA SER A 32 -1.44 -2.85 -11.80
C SER A 32 -2.19 -3.82 -12.70
N ASP A 33 -1.79 -3.94 -13.97
CA ASP A 33 -2.41 -4.91 -14.90
C ASP A 33 -2.17 -6.35 -14.46
N LEU A 34 -0.96 -6.65 -13.98
CA LEU A 34 -0.63 -7.99 -13.46
C LEU A 34 -1.47 -8.35 -12.23
N LEU A 35 -1.63 -7.41 -11.29
CA LEU A 35 -2.45 -7.61 -10.10
C LEU A 35 -3.93 -7.78 -10.44
N LYS A 36 -4.47 -6.91 -11.30
CA LYS A 36 -5.85 -6.99 -11.81
C LYS A 36 -6.15 -8.36 -12.39
N ASN A 37 -5.31 -8.81 -13.30
CA ASN A 37 -5.48 -10.09 -13.95
C ASN A 37 -5.44 -11.26 -12.98
N SER A 38 -4.54 -11.23 -12.00
CA SER A 38 -4.46 -12.28 -10.99
C SER A 38 -5.69 -12.32 -10.08
N LEU A 39 -6.20 -11.16 -9.65
CA LEU A 39 -7.43 -11.10 -8.86
C LEU A 39 -8.63 -11.64 -9.64
N PHE A 40 -8.73 -11.32 -10.93
CA PHE A 40 -9.81 -11.79 -11.78
C PHE A 40 -9.72 -13.30 -12.04
N GLU A 41 -8.52 -13.83 -12.26
CA GLU A 41 -8.30 -15.28 -12.38
C GLU A 41 -8.76 -16.04 -11.14
N TYR A 42 -8.45 -15.56 -9.94
CA TYR A 42 -8.90 -16.19 -8.69
C TYR A 42 -10.39 -16.05 -8.42
N SER A 43 -11.06 -15.06 -9.01
CA SER A 43 -12.50 -14.87 -8.85
C SER A 43 -13.33 -15.68 -9.85
N GLU A 44 -12.73 -16.30 -10.88
CA GLU A 44 -13.47 -16.99 -11.96
C GLU A 44 -14.33 -18.17 -11.51
N THR A 45 -14.01 -18.79 -10.38
CA THR A 45 -14.74 -19.96 -9.87
C THR A 45 -16.16 -19.62 -9.37
N ASN A 46 -16.45 -18.34 -9.11
CA ASN A 46 -17.76 -17.88 -8.64
C ASN A 46 -18.13 -16.54 -9.29
N LYS A 47 -19.25 -16.53 -10.03
CA LYS A 47 -19.71 -15.33 -10.76
C LYS A 47 -19.98 -14.12 -9.84
N LEU A 48 -20.50 -14.33 -8.62
CA LEU A 48 -20.75 -13.24 -7.67
C LEU A 48 -19.44 -12.65 -7.15
N ASN A 49 -18.44 -13.50 -6.87
CA ASN A 49 -17.12 -13.07 -6.47
C ASN A 49 -16.45 -12.22 -7.56
N LYS A 50 -16.61 -12.62 -8.82
CA LYS A 50 -16.08 -11.88 -9.97
C LYS A 50 -16.65 -10.46 -10.05
N ILE A 51 -18.00 -10.32 -9.96
CA ILE A 51 -18.66 -9.01 -9.97
C ILE A 51 -18.12 -8.13 -8.84
N GLN A 52 -18.03 -8.65 -7.62
CA GLN A 52 -17.55 -7.89 -6.48
C GLN A 52 -16.08 -7.46 -6.61
N VAL A 53 -15.22 -8.32 -7.13
CA VAL A 53 -13.82 -7.98 -7.40
C VAL A 53 -13.72 -6.89 -8.47
N GLU A 54 -14.54 -6.97 -9.54
CA GLU A 54 -14.60 -5.95 -10.60
C GLU A 54 -15.05 -4.59 -10.04
N GLU A 55 -16.09 -4.55 -9.21
CA GLU A 55 -16.60 -3.34 -8.56
C GLU A 55 -15.55 -2.72 -7.64
N ASN A 56 -14.93 -3.52 -6.77
CA ASN A 56 -13.85 -3.05 -5.89
C ASN A 56 -12.67 -2.50 -6.69
N TRP A 57 -12.26 -3.19 -7.75
CA TRP A 57 -11.18 -2.74 -8.62
C TRP A 57 -11.51 -1.41 -9.29
N GLN A 58 -12.72 -1.26 -9.83
CA GLN A 58 -13.18 -0.02 -10.46
C GLN A 58 -13.18 1.15 -9.46
N GLU A 59 -13.57 0.89 -8.21
CA GLU A 59 -13.52 1.92 -7.15
C GLU A 59 -12.08 2.32 -6.86
N ILE A 60 -11.12 1.38 -6.79
CA ILE A 60 -9.71 1.67 -6.61
C ILE A 60 -9.16 2.52 -7.78
N GLU A 61 -9.48 2.15 -9.04
CA GLU A 61 -9.08 2.91 -10.23
C GLU A 61 -9.62 4.35 -10.20
N ASN A 62 -10.86 4.53 -9.76
CA ASN A 62 -11.49 5.84 -9.63
C ASN A 62 -10.84 6.69 -8.53
N LEU A 63 -10.51 6.07 -7.38
CA LEU A 63 -9.87 6.76 -6.25
C LEU A 63 -8.44 7.20 -6.55
N ILE A 64 -7.64 6.31 -7.12
CA ILE A 64 -6.20 6.51 -7.30
C ILE A 64 -5.88 7.22 -8.61
N GLY A 65 -6.65 6.92 -9.66
CA GLY A 65 -6.36 7.33 -11.02
C GLY A 65 -5.19 6.55 -11.63
N VAL A 66 -5.27 6.31 -12.93
CA VAL A 66 -4.34 5.44 -13.68
C VAL A 66 -2.87 5.87 -13.50
N ARG A 67 -2.59 7.17 -13.48
CA ARG A 67 -1.21 7.71 -13.41
C ARG A 67 -0.52 7.44 -12.06
N ASN A 68 -1.29 7.32 -10.98
CA ASN A 68 -0.76 7.16 -9.62
C ASN A 68 -0.81 5.71 -9.14
N PHE A 69 -1.38 4.81 -9.94
CA PHE A 69 -1.69 3.45 -9.49
C PHE A 69 -0.43 2.65 -9.13
N ASP A 70 0.59 2.68 -9.99
CA ASP A 70 1.85 1.98 -9.72
C ASP A 70 2.59 2.55 -8.50
N LYS A 71 2.50 3.87 -8.28
CA LYS A 71 3.03 4.50 -7.05
C LYS A 71 2.29 3.99 -5.82
N PHE A 72 0.96 3.99 -5.85
CA PHE A 72 0.14 3.44 -4.78
C PHE A 72 0.50 1.98 -4.48
N LEU A 73 0.56 1.12 -5.49
CA LEU A 73 0.91 -0.30 -5.31
C LEU A 73 2.30 -0.48 -4.70
N SER A 74 3.27 0.33 -5.12
CA SER A 74 4.62 0.29 -4.55
C SER A 74 4.62 0.65 -3.07
N LEU A 75 3.89 1.69 -2.66
CA LEU A 75 3.78 2.12 -1.26
C LEU A 75 2.96 1.11 -0.44
N ASN A 76 1.88 0.56 -1.02
CA ASN A 76 1.07 -0.46 -0.36
C ASN A 76 1.88 -1.73 -0.08
N LYS A 77 2.64 -2.21 -1.04
CA LYS A 77 3.58 -3.33 -0.85
C LYS A 77 4.56 -3.08 0.29
N ILE A 78 5.10 -1.87 0.39
CA ILE A 78 5.99 -1.50 1.49
C ILE A 78 5.22 -1.48 2.81
N SER A 79 3.98 -0.96 2.83
CA SER A 79 3.18 -0.85 4.05
C SER A 79 2.82 -2.19 4.70
N GLU A 80 2.83 -3.28 3.94
CA GLU A 80 2.51 -4.63 4.45
C GLU A 80 3.71 -5.41 5.00
N LYS A 81 4.92 -4.82 4.98
CA LYS A 81 6.13 -5.51 5.44
C LYS A 81 6.10 -5.83 6.95
N LYS A 82 6.47 -7.06 7.27
CA LYS A 82 6.57 -7.59 8.65
C LYS A 82 8.02 -7.66 9.18
N ASP A 83 8.99 -7.39 8.32
CA ASP A 83 10.42 -7.41 8.66
C ASP A 83 11.08 -6.05 8.34
N ARG A 84 12.34 -5.90 8.74
CA ARG A 84 13.12 -4.68 8.49
C ARG A 84 13.95 -4.75 7.20
N ASN A 85 13.80 -5.81 6.38
CA ASN A 85 14.56 -5.96 5.16
C ASN A 85 14.07 -5.00 4.08
N ARG A 86 15.01 -4.42 3.34
CA ARG A 86 14.70 -3.48 2.26
C ARG A 86 13.92 -4.16 1.14
N VAL A 87 12.88 -3.49 0.63
CA VAL A 87 12.12 -3.97 -0.55
C VAL A 87 12.94 -3.69 -1.81
N THR A 88 13.14 -4.72 -2.63
CA THR A 88 13.70 -4.55 -3.97
C THR A 88 12.59 -4.37 -5.00
N LYS A 89 12.87 -3.69 -6.12
CA LYS A 89 11.88 -3.44 -7.19
C LYS A 89 11.37 -4.73 -7.86
N GLN A 90 12.13 -5.82 -7.77
CA GLN A 90 11.86 -7.10 -8.46
C GLN A 90 10.84 -8.00 -7.73
N ASP A 91 10.32 -7.61 -6.55
CA ASP A 91 9.51 -8.48 -5.70
C ASP A 91 8.00 -8.36 -5.91
N TYR A 92 7.53 -8.08 -7.15
CA TYR A 92 6.08 -8.03 -7.39
C TYR A 92 5.43 -9.41 -7.26
N ASP A 93 6.08 -10.44 -7.77
CA ASP A 93 5.59 -11.82 -7.64
C ASP A 93 5.53 -12.25 -6.17
N SER A 94 6.53 -11.85 -5.37
CA SER A 94 6.53 -12.13 -3.94
C SER A 94 5.42 -11.38 -3.18
N TYR A 95 5.07 -10.17 -3.62
CA TYR A 95 3.94 -9.42 -3.07
C TYR A 95 2.60 -10.13 -3.36
N LEU A 96 2.40 -10.57 -4.59
CA LEU A 96 1.21 -11.30 -4.99
C LEU A 96 1.09 -12.63 -4.22
N GLU A 97 2.18 -13.37 -4.08
CA GLU A 97 2.20 -14.61 -3.28
C GLU A 97 1.92 -14.34 -1.78
N THR A 98 2.38 -13.21 -1.25
CA THR A 98 2.06 -12.78 0.12
C THR A 98 0.57 -12.53 0.28
N LEU A 99 -0.05 -11.76 -0.64
CA LEU A 99 -1.49 -11.52 -0.63
C LEU A 99 -2.28 -12.84 -0.73
N LYS A 100 -1.90 -13.74 -1.63
CA LYS A 100 -2.54 -15.05 -1.77
C LYS A 100 -2.47 -15.87 -0.47
N SER A 101 -1.30 -15.91 0.15
CA SER A 101 -1.08 -16.64 1.40
C SER A 101 -1.90 -16.06 2.55
N GLU A 102 -1.93 -14.73 2.68
CA GLU A 102 -2.63 -14.03 3.76
C GLU A 102 -4.15 -14.21 3.66
N PHE A 103 -4.70 -14.12 2.47
CA PHE A 103 -6.15 -14.27 2.22
C PHE A 103 -6.54 -15.68 1.74
N LYS A 104 -5.63 -16.67 1.78
CA LYS A 104 -5.88 -18.06 1.36
C LYS A 104 -6.47 -18.18 -0.05
N GLY A 105 -6.10 -17.27 -0.95
CA GLY A 105 -6.61 -17.22 -2.32
C GLY A 105 -8.01 -16.63 -2.46
N ASP A 106 -8.59 -16.04 -1.43
CA ASP A 106 -9.89 -15.35 -1.50
C ASP A 106 -9.73 -14.00 -2.21
N ALA A 107 -10.08 -13.96 -3.49
CA ALA A 107 -9.98 -12.77 -4.33
C ALA A 107 -10.86 -11.61 -3.84
N VAL A 108 -12.02 -11.89 -3.26
CA VAL A 108 -12.90 -10.86 -2.70
C VAL A 108 -12.25 -10.22 -1.49
N ALA A 109 -11.75 -11.03 -0.55
CA ALA A 109 -11.05 -10.51 0.63
C ALA A 109 -9.79 -9.72 0.24
N MET A 110 -9.01 -10.18 -0.75
CA MET A 110 -7.87 -9.46 -1.29
C MET A 110 -8.27 -8.10 -1.89
N SER A 111 -9.34 -8.07 -2.70
CA SER A 111 -9.82 -6.82 -3.34
C SER A 111 -10.36 -5.82 -2.32
N ILE A 112 -11.05 -6.28 -1.27
CA ILE A 112 -11.52 -5.43 -0.17
C ILE A 112 -10.34 -4.85 0.61
N SER A 113 -9.34 -5.65 0.92
CA SER A 113 -8.13 -5.18 1.61
C SER A 113 -7.41 -4.11 0.80
N LEU A 114 -7.25 -4.34 -0.51
CA LEU A 114 -6.62 -3.38 -1.41
C LEU A 114 -7.43 -2.08 -1.52
N LEU A 115 -8.76 -2.16 -1.58
CA LEU A 115 -9.65 -1.01 -1.58
C LEU A 115 -9.54 -0.19 -0.28
N ASN A 116 -9.51 -0.85 0.87
CA ASN A 116 -9.30 -0.18 2.16
C ASN A 116 -7.94 0.53 2.20
N SER A 117 -6.89 -0.12 1.71
CA SER A 117 -5.56 0.50 1.59
C SER A 117 -5.58 1.70 0.63
N ALA A 118 -6.31 1.62 -0.48
CA ALA A 118 -6.47 2.74 -1.42
C ALA A 118 -7.18 3.93 -0.75
N LYS A 119 -8.26 3.70 -0.01
CA LYS A 119 -8.97 4.73 0.76
C LYS A 119 -8.04 5.39 1.79
N ASN A 120 -7.26 4.60 2.52
CA ASN A 120 -6.29 5.11 3.50
C ASN A 120 -5.15 5.90 2.82
N TYR A 121 -4.67 5.43 1.67
CA TYR A 121 -3.66 6.15 0.88
C TYR A 121 -4.18 7.52 0.41
N VAL A 122 -5.40 7.58 -0.16
CA VAL A 122 -6.01 8.84 -0.60
C VAL A 122 -6.20 9.79 0.58
N LYS A 123 -6.71 9.30 1.72
CA LYS A 123 -6.82 10.08 2.96
C LYS A 123 -5.49 10.74 3.35
N ILE A 124 -4.39 10.00 3.26
CA ILE A 124 -3.04 10.51 3.59
C ILE A 124 -2.58 11.56 2.57
N ILE A 125 -2.73 11.27 1.27
CA ILE A 125 -2.21 12.14 0.21
C ILE A 125 -3.03 13.42 0.06
N GLU A 126 -4.35 13.33 0.21
CA GLU A 126 -5.26 14.50 0.18
C GLU A 126 -5.30 15.23 1.53
N ASN A 127 -4.66 14.65 2.56
CA ASN A 127 -4.61 15.23 3.89
C ASN A 127 -6.02 15.41 4.52
N ASP A 128 -6.92 14.47 4.24
CA ASP A 128 -8.29 14.47 4.77
C ASP A 128 -8.38 13.57 6.01
N PHE A 129 -8.34 14.21 7.17
CA PHE A 129 -8.47 13.57 8.49
C PHE A 129 -9.67 14.12 9.28
N SER A 130 -10.70 14.57 8.57
CA SER A 130 -11.93 15.15 9.15
C SER A 130 -12.67 14.21 10.12
N ASP A 131 -12.43 12.90 10.01
CA ASP A 131 -12.97 11.87 10.90
C ASP A 131 -12.15 11.65 12.19
N PHE A 132 -11.09 12.44 12.41
CA PHE A 132 -10.28 12.43 13.62
C PHE A 132 -10.53 13.70 14.44
N ASP A 133 -10.62 13.56 15.77
CA ASP A 133 -10.75 14.69 16.67
C ASP A 133 -9.36 15.24 17.07
N ASP A 134 -8.59 15.71 16.07
CA ASP A 134 -7.30 16.38 16.30
C ASP A 134 -7.05 17.46 15.24
N LYS A 135 -7.19 18.71 15.63
CA LYS A 135 -6.98 19.90 14.78
C LYS A 135 -5.55 20.04 14.22
N ASN A 136 -4.57 19.37 14.80
CA ASN A 136 -3.18 19.43 14.36
C ASN A 136 -2.83 18.32 13.36
N LEU A 137 -3.66 17.31 13.21
CA LEU A 137 -3.34 16.13 12.40
C LEU A 137 -3.09 16.51 10.92
N GLU A 138 -3.99 17.30 10.33
CA GLU A 138 -3.84 17.79 8.96
C GLU A 138 -2.60 18.69 8.78
N ARG A 139 -2.31 19.55 9.75
CA ARG A 139 -1.09 20.38 9.74
C ARG A 139 0.17 19.50 9.77
N ARG A 140 0.20 18.48 10.62
CA ARG A 140 1.36 17.57 10.77
C ARG A 140 1.60 16.75 9.50
N THR A 141 0.55 16.16 8.93
CA THR A 141 0.66 15.40 7.68
C THR A 141 1.04 16.30 6.51
N LYS A 142 0.55 17.54 6.48
CA LYS A 142 0.99 18.54 5.51
C LYS A 142 2.46 18.91 5.68
N THR A 143 2.96 18.98 6.91
CA THR A 143 4.40 19.17 7.16
C THR A 143 5.22 18.02 6.57
N LEU A 144 4.80 16.77 6.81
CA LEU A 144 5.43 15.59 6.23
C LEU A 144 5.40 15.61 4.68
N SER A 145 4.27 16.00 4.08
CA SER A 145 4.13 16.06 2.61
C SER A 145 4.99 17.15 1.95
N ASN A 146 5.42 18.15 2.70
CA ASN A 146 6.36 19.18 2.24
C ASN A 146 7.82 18.69 2.25
N LEU A 147 8.11 17.58 2.90
CA LEU A 147 9.42 16.93 2.76
C LEU A 147 9.54 16.31 1.38
N SER A 148 10.73 16.40 0.79
CA SER A 148 10.98 15.88 -0.57
C SER A 148 11.11 14.35 -0.65
N ASN A 149 10.37 13.64 0.20
CA ASN A 149 10.40 12.18 0.30
C ASN A 149 9.02 11.63 0.65
N ASP A 150 8.80 10.34 0.50
CA ASP A 150 7.54 9.65 0.79
C ASP A 150 7.74 8.40 1.68
N GLU A 151 8.89 8.26 2.33
CA GLU A 151 9.18 7.13 3.23
C GLU A 151 8.28 7.13 4.49
N TRP A 152 7.65 8.25 4.82
CA TRP A 152 6.69 8.40 5.90
C TRP A 152 5.28 7.87 5.56
N VAL A 153 4.95 7.70 4.28
CA VAL A 153 3.60 7.27 3.83
C VAL A 153 3.30 5.82 4.22
N PRO A 154 4.17 4.82 3.95
CA PRO A 154 3.87 3.43 4.27
C PRO A 154 3.56 3.16 5.75
N PRO A 155 4.26 3.74 6.75
CA PRO A 155 3.89 3.58 8.16
C PRO A 155 2.49 4.12 8.49
N LEU A 156 2.08 5.24 7.89
CA LEU A 156 0.73 5.77 8.09
C LEU A 156 -0.33 4.86 7.46
N MET A 157 -0.06 4.36 6.24
CA MET A 157 -0.94 3.38 5.59
C MET A 157 -1.09 2.12 6.45
N ALA A 158 0.02 1.52 6.89
CA ALA A 158 0.00 0.32 7.73
C ALA A 158 -0.81 0.53 9.01
N TYR A 159 -0.62 1.67 9.68
CA TYR A 159 -1.36 2.01 10.89
C TYR A 159 -2.87 2.07 10.61
N LEU A 160 -3.28 2.83 9.61
CA LEU A 160 -4.70 2.97 9.25
C LEU A 160 -5.30 1.65 8.75
N ASN A 161 -4.56 0.84 8.00
CA ASN A 161 -4.98 -0.50 7.58
C ASN A 161 -5.25 -1.40 8.80
N LYS A 162 -4.39 -1.37 9.81
CA LYS A 162 -4.62 -2.12 11.06
C LYS A 162 -5.86 -1.63 11.83
N VAL A 163 -6.09 -0.31 11.86
CA VAL A 163 -7.30 0.26 12.45
C VAL A 163 -8.54 -0.21 11.68
N SER A 164 -8.52 -0.12 10.35
CA SER A 164 -9.63 -0.54 9.48
C SER A 164 -9.94 -2.05 9.59
N ASN A 165 -8.90 -2.86 9.83
CA ASN A 165 -9.03 -4.31 10.01
C ASN A 165 -9.37 -4.71 11.47
N GLY A 166 -9.67 -3.75 12.35
CA GLY A 166 -10.14 -4.01 13.70
C GLY A 166 -9.07 -4.51 14.68
N SER A 167 -7.81 -4.13 14.51
CA SER A 167 -6.76 -4.47 15.47
C SER A 167 -7.11 -4.02 16.88
N GLN A 168 -6.91 -4.91 17.86
CA GLN A 168 -7.16 -4.61 19.27
C GLN A 168 -6.00 -3.80 19.90
N LYS A 169 -4.82 -3.82 19.29
CA LYS A 169 -3.61 -3.16 19.83
C LYS A 169 -3.31 -1.81 19.15
N ILE A 170 -3.66 -1.70 17.86
CA ILE A 170 -3.49 -0.50 17.04
C ILE A 170 -4.82 0.24 16.97
N LYS A 171 -4.98 1.30 17.76
CA LYS A 171 -6.26 1.99 17.95
C LYS A 171 -6.30 3.33 17.24
N LYS A 172 -7.49 3.71 16.72
CA LYS A 172 -7.71 4.97 16.01
C LYS A 172 -7.33 6.19 16.85
N GLU A 173 -7.67 6.18 18.13
CA GLU A 173 -7.38 7.29 19.04
C GLU A 173 -5.88 7.61 19.21
N ASN A 174 -5.01 6.65 18.97
CA ASN A 174 -3.56 6.83 19.07
C ASN A 174 -2.91 7.33 17.76
N PHE A 175 -3.64 7.34 16.66
CA PHE A 175 -3.10 7.75 15.36
C PHE A 175 -2.55 9.18 15.34
N PRO A 176 -3.23 10.20 15.92
CA PRO A 176 -2.70 11.55 15.97
C PRO A 176 -1.33 11.64 16.68
N LYS A 177 -1.15 10.88 17.77
CA LYS A 177 0.12 10.83 18.48
C LYS A 177 1.20 10.09 17.69
N PHE A 178 0.83 9.05 16.94
CA PHE A 178 1.73 8.37 16.02
C PHE A 178 2.25 9.33 14.92
N VAL A 179 1.36 10.12 14.32
CA VAL A 179 1.73 11.13 13.32
C VAL A 179 2.62 12.22 13.91
N GLU A 180 2.35 12.67 15.14
CA GLU A 180 3.19 13.64 15.84
C GLU A 180 4.63 13.15 16.00
N ILE A 181 4.80 11.90 16.42
CA ILE A 181 6.13 11.31 16.58
C ILE A 181 6.83 11.16 15.24
N LEU A 182 6.13 10.69 14.20
CA LEU A 182 6.71 10.59 12.85
C LEU A 182 7.10 11.97 12.32
N GLU A 183 6.24 13.00 12.47
CA GLU A 183 6.58 14.38 12.09
C GLU A 183 7.89 14.81 12.74
N ALA A 184 8.02 14.65 14.07
CA ALA A 184 9.21 15.05 14.82
C ALA A 184 10.47 14.33 14.31
N VAL A 185 10.40 13.01 14.15
CA VAL A 185 11.55 12.19 13.71
C VAL A 185 11.97 12.53 12.28
N TYR A 186 11.03 12.66 11.34
CA TYR A 186 11.36 13.00 9.95
C TYR A 186 11.86 14.45 9.80
N LEU A 187 11.34 15.42 10.56
CA LEU A 187 11.86 16.78 10.61
C LEU A 187 13.29 16.81 11.16
N GLN A 188 13.55 16.07 12.24
CA GLN A 188 14.88 15.94 12.83
C GLN A 188 15.86 15.32 11.82
N GLY A 189 15.45 14.27 11.13
CA GLY A 189 16.22 13.64 10.07
C GLY A 189 16.49 14.59 8.89
N TRP A 190 15.52 15.42 8.52
CA TRP A 190 15.69 16.46 7.49
C TRP A 190 16.72 17.52 7.93
N ILE A 191 16.65 18.01 9.17
CA ILE A 191 17.61 18.97 9.73
C ILE A 191 19.02 18.36 9.77
N ARG A 192 19.16 17.10 10.16
CA ARG A 192 20.42 16.35 10.20
C ARG A 192 20.91 15.93 8.81
N LYS A 193 20.16 16.22 7.74
CA LYS A 193 20.46 15.81 6.36
C LYS A 193 20.63 14.30 6.19
N GLN A 194 19.81 13.52 6.90
CA GLN A 194 19.82 12.07 6.79
C GLN A 194 19.62 11.61 5.34
N ILE A 195 20.41 10.61 4.93
CA ILE A 195 20.27 9.98 3.62
C ILE A 195 19.02 9.07 3.57
N LYS A 196 18.63 8.69 2.37
CA LYS A 196 17.42 7.90 2.13
C LYS A 196 17.37 6.61 2.96
N SER A 197 18.50 5.88 3.06
CA SER A 197 18.55 4.61 3.80
C SER A 197 18.27 4.76 5.30
N GLN A 198 18.67 5.87 5.90
CA GLN A 198 18.39 6.17 7.31
C GLN A 198 16.90 6.46 7.52
N ARG A 199 16.29 7.28 6.66
CA ARG A 199 14.84 7.54 6.72
C ARG A 199 14.01 6.28 6.45
N GLU A 200 14.44 5.43 5.49
CA GLU A 200 13.83 4.11 5.28
C GLU A 200 13.95 3.22 6.52
N GLY A 201 15.03 3.31 7.29
CA GLY A 201 15.23 2.58 8.54
C GLY A 201 14.15 2.90 9.58
N VAL A 202 13.79 4.17 9.73
CA VAL A 202 12.66 4.61 10.57
C VAL A 202 11.35 3.96 10.09
N SER A 203 11.07 4.06 8.79
CA SER A 203 9.86 3.46 8.18
C SER A 203 9.78 1.96 8.45
N TYR A 204 10.83 1.20 8.12
CA TYR A 204 10.84 -0.26 8.30
C TYR A 204 10.77 -0.68 9.78
N THR A 205 11.32 0.11 10.69
CA THR A 205 11.18 -0.13 12.14
C THR A 205 9.73 0.00 12.56
N ALA A 206 9.04 1.05 12.14
CA ALA A 206 7.62 1.24 12.42
C ALA A 206 6.77 0.10 11.81
N LEU A 207 6.99 -0.21 10.52
CA LEU A 207 6.24 -1.24 9.78
C LEU A 207 6.36 -2.62 10.41
N ALA A 208 7.58 -3.05 10.77
CA ALA A 208 7.80 -4.34 11.39
C ALA A 208 6.99 -4.50 12.69
N LEU A 209 6.88 -3.45 13.49
CA LEU A 209 6.14 -3.50 14.76
C LEU A 209 4.63 -3.40 14.56
N ILE A 210 4.16 -2.50 13.68
CA ILE A 210 2.74 -2.35 13.35
C ILE A 210 2.19 -3.66 12.78
N ASN A 211 2.87 -4.23 11.79
CA ASN A 211 2.36 -5.42 11.10
C ASN A 211 2.47 -6.70 11.94
N ASN A 212 3.31 -6.73 12.96
CA ASN A 212 3.34 -7.79 13.96
C ASN A 212 2.46 -7.49 15.20
N ASP A 213 1.51 -6.56 15.07
CA ASP A 213 0.55 -6.17 16.12
C ASP A 213 1.21 -5.90 17.50
N LYS A 214 2.32 -5.17 17.49
CA LYS A 214 2.93 -4.69 18.71
C LYS A 214 2.08 -3.58 19.35
N ASN A 215 2.20 -3.38 20.65
CA ASN A 215 1.46 -2.31 21.31
C ASN A 215 2.01 -0.93 20.93
N PHE A 216 1.19 0.10 21.13
CA PHE A 216 1.51 1.47 20.74
C PHE A 216 2.83 1.98 21.37
N SER A 217 3.06 1.69 22.64
CA SER A 217 4.28 2.12 23.34
C SER A 217 5.54 1.47 22.78
N GLU A 218 5.49 0.18 22.42
CA GLU A 218 6.62 -0.51 21.77
C GLU A 218 6.95 0.14 20.43
N ILE A 219 5.93 0.47 19.63
CA ILE A 219 6.09 1.11 18.32
C ILE A 219 6.78 2.46 18.47
N ILE A 220 6.26 3.33 19.35
CA ILE A 220 6.78 4.69 19.55
C ILE A 220 8.20 4.67 20.10
N ASN A 221 8.47 3.87 21.11
CA ASN A 221 9.79 3.78 21.72
C ASN A 221 10.84 3.29 20.71
N ALA A 222 10.50 2.34 19.84
CA ALA A 222 11.42 1.84 18.83
C ALA A 222 11.71 2.89 17.75
N ILE A 223 10.72 3.67 17.33
CA ILE A 223 10.90 4.76 16.35
C ILE A 223 11.83 5.83 16.93
N ILE A 224 11.61 6.28 18.18
CA ILE A 224 12.43 7.28 18.84
C ILE A 224 13.86 6.76 19.01
N SER A 225 14.02 5.55 19.58
CA SER A 225 15.35 4.96 19.79
C SER A 225 16.13 4.76 18.49
N HIS A 226 15.46 4.44 17.38
CA HIS A 226 16.11 4.33 16.07
C HIS A 226 16.61 5.68 15.57
N SER A 227 15.80 6.73 15.75
CA SER A 227 16.16 8.11 15.37
C SER A 227 17.32 8.69 16.19
N ASP A 228 17.46 8.30 17.46
CA ASP A 228 18.51 8.81 18.34
C ASP A 228 19.88 8.16 18.08
N ASN A 229 19.90 6.96 17.49
CA ASN A 229 21.12 6.19 17.22
C ASN A 229 21.71 6.46 15.81
N GLU A 230 21.04 7.26 14.98
CA GLU A 230 21.46 7.69 13.64
C GLU A 230 21.76 9.21 13.56
#